data_8605795488b43b7bf4da54c7a04c20d8
#
_entry.id   8605795488b43b7bf4da54c7a04c20d8
#
_cell.length_a   1.000
_cell.length_b   1.000
_cell.length_c   1.000
_cell.angle_alpha   90.00
_cell.angle_beta   90.00
_cell.angle_gamma   90.00
#
_symmetry.space_group_name_H-M   'P 1'
#
loop_
_entity.id
_entity.type
_entity.pdbx_description
1 polymer ?
#
loop_
_entity_poly.entity_id
_entity_poly.type
_entity_poly.pdbx_seq_one_letter_code
_entity_poly.pdbx_strand_id
1 'polypeptide(L)' 'MYIVYEEHIEKLEKENEELEKKVLILRRRLEYYKAVVEEKD' A
#
# COMPACT_ATOMS: atom_id res chain seq x y z
N MET A 1 -5.96 3.29 -30.69
CA MET A 1 -5.93 2.13 -29.81
C MET A 1 -4.76 2.16 -28.86
N TYR A 2 -3.61 2.57 -29.33
CA TYR A 2 -2.42 2.64 -28.48
C TYR A 2 -2.58 3.64 -27.36
N ILE A 3 -3.28 4.72 -27.61
CA ILE A 3 -3.50 5.77 -26.62
C ILE A 3 -4.29 5.23 -25.44
N VAL A 4 -5.29 4.42 -25.71
CA VAL A 4 -6.12 3.83 -24.66
C VAL A 4 -5.29 2.87 -23.81
N TYR A 5 -4.39 2.15 -24.43
CA TYR A 5 -3.54 1.21 -23.71
C TYR A 5 -2.60 1.93 -22.76
N GLU A 6 -2.02 3.04 -23.21
CA GLU A 6 -1.12 3.82 -22.38
C GLU A 6 -1.84 4.43 -21.17
N GLU A 7 -3.04 4.93 -21.39
CA GLU A 7 -3.84 5.47 -20.30
C GLU A 7 -4.17 4.39 -19.27
N HIS A 8 -4.42 3.20 -19.75
CA HIS A 8 -4.72 2.08 -18.87
C HIS A 8 -3.52 1.73 -18.00
N ILE A 9 -2.34 1.73 -18.58
CA ILE A 9 -1.11 1.45 -17.86
C ILE A 9 -0.85 2.52 -16.80
N GLU A 10 -1.03 3.78 -17.14
CA GLU A 10 -0.84 4.87 -16.19
C GLU A 10 -1.79 4.75 -15.01
N LYS A 11 -3.02 4.37 -15.28
CA LYS A 11 -4.01 4.19 -14.24
C LYS A 11 -3.60 3.06 -13.29
N LEU A 12 -3.13 1.96 -13.84
CA LEU A 12 -2.68 0.84 -13.04
C LEU A 12 -1.47 1.19 -12.20
N GLU A 13 -0.55 1.96 -12.76
CA GLU A 13 0.62 2.39 -12.01
C GLU A 13 0.24 3.27 -10.82
N LYS A 14 -0.72 4.17 -11.03
CA LYS A 14 -1.21 5.01 -9.93
C LYS A 14 -1.86 4.18 -8.83
N GLU A 15 -2.70 3.24 -9.23
CA GLU A 15 -3.36 2.38 -8.27
C GLU A 15 -2.35 1.55 -7.49
N ASN A 16 -1.32 1.06 -8.16
CA ASN A 16 -0.28 0.30 -7.49
C ASN A 16 0.47 1.15 -6.45
N GLU A 17 0.78 2.38 -6.81
CA GLU A 17 1.47 3.27 -5.88
C GLU A 17 0.62 3.56 -4.66
N GLU A 18 -0.67 3.79 -4.86
CA GLU A 18 -1.57 4.05 -3.74
C GLU A 18 -1.69 2.82 -2.84
N LEU A 19 -1.77 1.65 -3.43
CA LEU A 19 -1.85 0.41 -2.65
C LEU A 19 -0.57 0.16 -1.88
N GLU A 20 0.58 0.45 -2.47
CA GLU A 20 1.85 0.29 -1.78
C GLU A 20 1.94 1.20 -0.56
N LYS A 21 1.45 2.42 -0.69
CA LYS A 21 1.41 3.34 0.44
C LYS A 21 0.52 2.82 1.54
N LYS A 22 -0.64 2.30 1.19
CA LYS A 22 -1.56 1.74 2.16
C LYS A 22 -0.95 0.54 2.87
N VAL A 23 -0.28 -0.31 2.13
CA VAL A 23 0.39 -1.47 2.71
C VAL A 23 1.44 -1.04 3.72
N LEU A 24 2.22 -0.02 3.39
CA LEU A 24 3.23 0.51 4.29
C LEU A 24 2.62 1.01 5.60
N ILE A 25 1.54 1.75 5.49
CA ILE A 25 0.86 2.28 6.68
C ILE A 25 0.34 1.14 7.54
N LEU A 26 -0.27 0.16 6.92
CA LEU A 26 -0.81 -0.98 7.66
C LEU A 26 0.28 -1.80 8.34
N ARG A 27 1.41 -1.96 7.70
CA ARG A 27 2.54 -2.67 8.30
C ARG A 27 3.07 -1.95 9.52
N ARG A 28 3.16 -0.62 9.45
CA ARG A 28 3.61 0.18 10.59
C ARG A 28 2.64 0.05 11.75
N ARG A 29 1.35 0.06 11.48
CA ARG A 29 0.35 -0.11 12.52
C ARG A 29 0.44 -1.49 13.15
N LEU A 30 0.64 -2.49 12.32
CA LEU A 30 0.76 -3.85 12.80
C LEU A 30 1.96 -4.01 13.72
N GLU A 31 3.09 -3.44 13.35
CA GLU A 31 4.27 -3.48 14.18
C GLU A 31 4.07 -2.75 15.50
N TYR A 32 3.36 -1.63 15.44
CA TYR A 32 3.05 -0.88 16.65
C TYR A 32 2.21 -1.70 17.61
N TYR A 33 1.13 -2.28 17.11
CA TYR A 33 0.26 -3.09 17.95
C TYR A 33 0.97 -4.31 18.49
N LYS A 34 1.81 -4.91 17.68
CA LYS A 34 2.55 -6.07 18.09
C LYS A 34 3.50 -5.73 19.25
N ALA A 35 4.17 -4.61 19.14
CA ALA A 35 5.06 -4.16 20.21
C ALA A 35 4.31 -3.85 21.48
N VAL A 36 3.14 -3.21 21.36
CA VAL A 36 2.33 -2.90 22.53
C VAL A 36 1.86 -4.18 23.23
N VAL A 37 1.43 -5.15 22.46
CA VAL A 37 0.97 -6.42 23.04
C VAL A 37 2.12 -7.15 23.72
N GLU A 38 3.30 -7.15 23.12
CA GLU A 38 4.46 -7.80 23.72
C GLU A 38 4.88 -7.12 25.02
N GLU A 39 4.76 -5.81 25.08
CA GLU A 39 5.11 -5.09 26.30
C GLU A 39 4.18 -5.39 27.45
N LYS A 40 2.95 -5.72 27.17
CA LYS A 40 1.98 -6.02 28.22
C LYS A 40 2.26 -7.31 28.94
N ASP A 41 2.96 -8.19 28.27
CA ASP A 41 3.34 -9.45 28.88
C ASP A 41 4.57 -9.27 29.78
#